data_a4c61b16adfce69cdd3e8d525156ff46
#
_entry.id   a4c61b16adfce69cdd3e8d525156ff46
#
_cell.length_a   1.000
_cell.length_b   1.000
_cell.length_c   1.000
_cell.angle_alpha   90.00
_cell.angle_beta   90.00
_cell.angle_gamma   90.00
#
_symmetry.space_group_name_H-M   'P 1'
#
loop_
_entity.id
_entity.type
_entity.pdbx_description
1 polymer ?
#
loop_
_entity_poly.entity_id
_entity_poly.type
_entity_poly.pdbx_seq_one_letter_code
_entity_poly.pdbx_strand_id
1 'polypeptide(L)'
;MLNLEEYFPFPLDDFQLEAIRAINSGNSVVLTAPTGSGKTLIGEFAIYRGLSHDSRVFYTTPLKALSNQKFRDFANQYGENKVGLLTGDISINREAPILVMTTEIFRNMLYGEFDEFDDPLENLESVILDECHYMNDPQRGTVWEETIIHCPTRTQIIALSATIANADQLQNWIEKVHGPTVCLLYTSPSPRDRQKSRMPSSA
;
A
#
# COMPACT_ATOMS: atom_id res chain seq x y z
N MET A 1 -3.58 17.65 -11.95
CA MET A 1 -3.80 17.39 -10.52
C MET A 1 -5.05 16.52 -10.44
N LEU A 2 -4.96 15.34 -9.84
CA LEU A 2 -6.09 14.41 -9.74
C LEU A 2 -7.22 15.04 -8.91
N ASN A 3 -8.45 14.93 -9.39
CA ASN A 3 -9.63 15.45 -8.68
C ASN A 3 -10.05 14.45 -7.59
N LEU A 4 -9.64 14.68 -6.36
CA LEU A 4 -9.93 13.80 -5.22
C LEU A 4 -11.43 13.73 -4.91
N GLU A 5 -12.17 14.81 -5.09
CA GLU A 5 -13.61 14.86 -4.81
C GLU A 5 -14.43 14.01 -5.80
N GLU A 6 -13.93 13.86 -7.02
CA GLU A 6 -14.54 13.00 -8.02
C GLU A 6 -14.33 11.52 -7.72
N TYR A 7 -13.15 11.17 -7.20
CA TYR A 7 -12.80 9.79 -6.88
C TYR A 7 -13.32 9.35 -5.50
N PHE A 8 -13.25 10.24 -4.50
CA PHE A 8 -13.75 10.01 -3.15
C PHE A 8 -14.94 10.96 -2.85
N PRO A 9 -16.19 10.52 -3.06
CA PRO A 9 -17.38 11.37 -2.87
C PRO A 9 -17.76 11.54 -1.38
N PHE A 10 -16.79 11.48 -0.49
CA PHE A 10 -16.92 11.63 0.96
C PHE A 10 -15.70 12.36 1.52
N PRO A 11 -15.83 13.03 2.68
CA PRO A 11 -14.71 13.72 3.30
C PRO A 11 -13.63 12.73 3.74
N LEU A 12 -12.38 13.07 3.44
CA LEU A 12 -11.20 12.31 3.85
C LEU A 12 -10.72 12.80 5.22
N ASP A 13 -10.23 11.89 6.04
CA ASP A 13 -9.56 12.21 7.30
C ASP A 13 -8.20 12.89 7.05
N ASP A 14 -7.71 13.66 8.02
CA ASP A 14 -6.45 14.41 7.89
C ASP A 14 -5.26 13.52 7.54
N PHE A 15 -5.16 12.34 8.18
CA PHE A 15 -4.08 11.39 7.89
C PHE A 15 -4.15 10.82 6.47
N GLN A 16 -5.36 10.66 5.92
CA GLN A 16 -5.57 10.22 4.53
C GLN A 16 -5.12 11.30 3.55
N LEU A 17 -5.49 12.56 3.82
CA LEU A 17 -5.04 13.70 3.01
C LEU A 17 -3.52 13.87 3.05
N GLU A 18 -2.90 13.65 4.20
CA GLU A 18 -1.46 13.72 4.35
C GLU A 18 -0.74 12.60 3.60
N ALA A 19 -1.25 11.35 3.67
CA ALA A 19 -0.75 10.24 2.90
C ALA A 19 -0.83 10.49 1.39
N ILE A 20 -1.97 10.99 0.92
CA ILE A 20 -2.17 11.35 -0.49
C ILE A 20 -1.19 12.44 -0.95
N ARG A 21 -0.96 13.47 -0.12
CA ARG A 21 0.03 14.52 -0.44
C ARG A 21 1.44 13.95 -0.52
N ALA A 22 1.82 13.06 0.40
CA ALA A 22 3.13 12.40 0.39
C ALA A 22 3.32 11.57 -0.89
N ILE A 23 2.31 10.76 -1.27
CA ILE A 23 2.34 9.97 -2.51
C ILE A 23 2.46 10.88 -3.74
N ASN A 24 1.69 11.97 -3.81
CA ASN A 24 1.75 12.91 -4.92
C ASN A 24 3.09 13.66 -5.03
N SER A 25 3.80 13.79 -3.91
CA SER A 25 5.14 14.39 -3.85
C SER A 25 6.27 13.41 -4.21
N GLY A 26 5.94 12.15 -4.54
CA GLY A 26 6.92 11.12 -4.90
C GLY A 26 7.53 10.38 -3.71
N ASN A 27 7.04 10.62 -2.49
CA ASN A 27 7.55 9.95 -1.30
C ASN A 27 6.89 8.58 -1.10
N SER A 28 7.66 7.61 -0.60
CA SER A 28 7.12 6.40 -0.02
C SER A 28 6.36 6.71 1.28
N VAL A 29 5.40 5.86 1.66
CA VAL A 29 4.55 6.10 2.83
C VAL A 29 4.50 4.85 3.72
N VAL A 30 4.70 5.04 5.01
CA VAL A 30 4.38 4.05 6.04
C VAL A 30 3.17 4.55 6.81
N LEU A 31 2.04 3.90 6.62
CA LEU A 31 0.79 4.25 7.30
C LEU A 31 0.44 3.18 8.33
N THR A 32 0.40 3.59 9.59
CA THR A 32 -0.07 2.73 10.67
C THR A 32 -1.35 3.29 11.28
N ALA A 33 -2.39 2.47 11.27
CA ALA A 33 -3.68 2.84 11.79
C ALA A 33 -4.49 1.61 12.19
N PRO A 34 -5.43 1.71 13.13
CA PRO A 34 -6.28 0.60 13.55
C PRO A 34 -7.03 -0.06 12.36
N THR A 35 -7.41 -1.32 12.53
CA THR A 35 -8.28 -1.98 11.55
C THR A 35 -9.61 -1.22 11.43
N GLY A 36 -10.11 -1.08 10.21
CA GLY A 36 -11.35 -0.31 9.95
C GLY A 36 -11.18 1.20 9.88
N SER A 37 -9.96 1.75 10.00
CA SER A 37 -9.69 3.19 9.89
C SER A 37 -9.67 3.73 8.46
N GLY A 38 -9.87 2.89 7.44
CA GLY A 38 -9.81 3.32 6.05
C GLY A 38 -8.41 3.35 5.42
N LYS A 39 -7.44 2.58 5.96
CA LYS A 39 -6.09 2.45 5.36
C LYS A 39 -6.10 2.01 3.90
N THR A 40 -7.01 1.09 3.56
CA THR A 40 -7.16 0.54 2.21
C THR A 40 -7.37 1.64 1.16
N LEU A 41 -8.04 2.72 1.53
CA LEU A 41 -8.28 3.88 0.67
C LEU A 41 -6.97 4.48 0.13
N ILE A 42 -5.89 4.44 0.91
CA ILE A 42 -4.59 4.95 0.46
C ILE A 42 -3.98 4.04 -0.62
N GLY A 43 -4.15 2.72 -0.49
CA GLY A 43 -3.81 1.78 -1.56
C GLY A 43 -4.66 1.98 -2.81
N GLU A 44 -5.97 2.21 -2.65
CA GLU A 44 -6.88 2.52 -3.76
C GLU A 44 -6.53 3.84 -4.45
N PHE A 45 -6.11 4.86 -3.69
CA PHE A 45 -5.60 6.10 -4.25
C PHE A 45 -4.34 5.87 -5.12
N ALA A 46 -3.40 5.04 -4.64
CA ALA A 46 -2.22 4.71 -5.42
C ALA A 46 -2.58 3.95 -6.72
N ILE A 47 -3.55 3.04 -6.66
CA ILE A 47 -4.09 2.36 -7.85
C ILE A 47 -4.68 3.38 -8.83
N TYR A 48 -5.56 4.27 -8.35
CA TYR A 48 -6.18 5.30 -9.17
C TYR A 48 -5.12 6.20 -9.85
N ARG A 49 -4.11 6.62 -9.09
CA ARG A 49 -3.00 7.43 -9.59
C ARG A 49 -2.21 6.70 -10.67
N GLY A 50 -1.80 5.44 -10.42
CA GLY A 50 -1.08 4.64 -11.39
C GLY A 50 -1.85 4.45 -12.69
N LEU A 51 -3.15 4.13 -12.60
CA LEU A 51 -4.01 4.02 -13.78
C LEU A 51 -4.12 5.35 -14.54
N SER A 52 -4.13 6.48 -13.86
CA SER A 52 -4.19 7.81 -14.50
C SER A 52 -2.88 8.21 -15.20
N HIS A 53 -1.78 7.57 -14.85
CA HIS A 53 -0.46 7.74 -15.46
C HIS A 53 -0.13 6.65 -16.49
N ASP A 54 -1.09 5.76 -16.78
CA ASP A 54 -0.87 4.57 -17.61
C ASP A 54 0.28 3.69 -17.10
N SER A 55 0.40 3.61 -15.77
CA SER A 55 1.45 2.90 -15.05
C SER A 55 0.90 1.68 -14.32
N ARG A 56 1.79 0.74 -13.97
CA ARG A 56 1.43 -0.46 -13.21
C ARG A 56 1.50 -0.21 -11.72
N VAL A 57 0.62 -0.88 -10.98
CA VAL A 57 0.59 -0.87 -9.52
C VAL A 57 0.47 -2.30 -9.00
N PHE A 58 1.36 -2.68 -8.10
CA PHE A 58 1.31 -3.99 -7.46
C PHE A 58 0.71 -3.88 -6.06
N TYR A 59 -0.21 -4.76 -5.76
CA TYR A 59 -0.85 -4.86 -4.44
C TYR A 59 -0.48 -6.19 -3.79
N THR A 60 0.35 -6.14 -2.75
CA THR A 60 0.83 -7.36 -2.10
C THR A 60 0.15 -7.57 -0.76
N THR A 61 -0.11 -8.82 -0.43
CA THR A 61 -0.66 -9.24 0.87
C THR A 61 0.14 -10.42 1.44
N PRO A 62 0.13 -10.64 2.76
CA PRO A 62 0.89 -11.73 3.36
C PRO A 62 0.28 -13.13 3.15
N LEU A 63 -0.95 -13.22 2.69
CA LEU A 63 -1.70 -14.48 2.62
C LEU A 63 -2.46 -14.61 1.29
N LYS A 64 -2.42 -15.80 0.67
CA LYS A 64 -3.19 -16.11 -0.55
C LYS A 64 -4.69 -15.78 -0.43
N ALA A 65 -5.29 -16.05 0.72
CA ALA A 65 -6.71 -15.78 0.95
C ALA A 65 -7.03 -14.29 0.84
N LEU A 66 -6.16 -13.42 1.37
CA LEU A 66 -6.27 -11.97 1.26
C LEU A 66 -6.03 -11.50 -0.18
N SER A 67 -5.04 -12.07 -0.88
CA SER A 67 -4.82 -11.76 -2.30
C SER A 67 -6.05 -12.10 -3.14
N ASN A 68 -6.65 -13.27 -2.94
CA ASN A 68 -7.86 -13.69 -3.64
C ASN A 68 -9.06 -12.78 -3.35
N GLN A 69 -9.19 -12.32 -2.11
CA GLN A 69 -10.23 -11.36 -1.74
C GLN A 69 -10.02 -10.02 -2.44
N LYS A 70 -8.82 -9.44 -2.33
CA LYS A 70 -8.48 -8.15 -2.97
C LYS A 70 -8.61 -8.21 -4.48
N PHE A 71 -8.22 -9.31 -5.11
CA PHE A 71 -8.41 -9.51 -6.54
C PHE A 71 -9.90 -9.38 -6.94
N ARG A 72 -10.81 -10.05 -6.21
CA ARG A 72 -12.24 -9.97 -6.48
C ARG A 72 -12.79 -8.56 -6.26
N ASP A 73 -12.39 -7.91 -5.16
CA ASP A 73 -12.83 -6.56 -4.81
C ASP A 73 -12.39 -5.57 -5.91
N PHE A 74 -11.14 -5.63 -6.34
CA PHE A 74 -10.61 -4.74 -7.39
C PHE A 74 -11.14 -5.09 -8.78
N ALA A 75 -11.35 -6.38 -9.11
CA ALA A 75 -11.97 -6.76 -10.38
C ALA A 75 -13.40 -6.21 -10.51
N ASN A 76 -14.17 -6.23 -9.42
CA ASN A 76 -15.50 -5.62 -9.36
C ASN A 76 -15.45 -4.07 -9.50
N GLN A 77 -14.43 -3.43 -8.94
CA GLN A 77 -14.29 -1.98 -8.91
C GLN A 77 -13.71 -1.40 -10.21
N TYR A 78 -12.66 -2.01 -10.76
CA TYR A 78 -11.88 -1.49 -11.89
C TYR A 78 -12.12 -2.25 -13.20
N GLY A 79 -12.78 -3.42 -13.14
CA GLY A 79 -13.01 -4.32 -14.27
C GLY A 79 -11.98 -5.46 -14.34
N GLU A 80 -12.43 -6.65 -14.72
CA GLU A 80 -11.62 -7.88 -14.77
C GLU A 80 -10.40 -7.77 -15.70
N ASN A 81 -10.51 -6.99 -16.77
CA ASN A 81 -9.43 -6.78 -17.72
C ASN A 81 -8.28 -5.91 -17.20
N LYS A 82 -8.50 -5.17 -16.11
CA LYS A 82 -7.49 -4.28 -15.50
C LYS A 82 -6.81 -4.89 -14.28
N VAL A 83 -7.27 -6.04 -13.82
CA VAL A 83 -6.78 -6.65 -12.58
C VAL A 83 -6.25 -8.04 -12.86
N GLY A 84 -5.08 -8.33 -12.34
CA GLY A 84 -4.46 -9.64 -12.37
C GLY A 84 -4.25 -10.22 -10.98
N LEU A 85 -4.03 -11.53 -10.90
CA LEU A 85 -3.72 -12.25 -9.66
C LEU A 85 -2.53 -13.18 -9.87
N LEU A 86 -1.54 -13.08 -8.99
CA LEU A 86 -0.39 -13.97 -8.93
C LEU A 86 -0.24 -14.55 -7.52
N THR A 87 -0.39 -15.86 -7.42
CA THR A 87 -0.07 -16.63 -6.22
C THR A 87 0.75 -17.85 -6.61
N GLY A 88 1.26 -18.63 -5.65
CA GLY A 88 2.10 -19.78 -5.97
C GLY A 88 1.44 -20.85 -6.86
N ASP A 89 0.12 -20.84 -6.99
CA ASP A 89 -0.69 -21.83 -7.72
C ASP A 89 -1.65 -21.20 -8.75
N ILE A 90 -1.79 -19.87 -8.78
CA ILE A 90 -2.73 -19.17 -9.66
C ILE A 90 -2.01 -18.04 -10.38
N SER A 91 -2.21 -17.95 -11.69
CA SER A 91 -1.76 -16.84 -12.53
C SER A 91 -2.89 -16.41 -13.46
N ILE A 92 -3.43 -15.21 -13.23
CA ILE A 92 -4.51 -14.60 -14.00
C ILE A 92 -4.05 -13.22 -14.45
N ASN A 93 -4.16 -12.91 -15.74
CA ASN A 93 -3.93 -11.58 -16.33
C ASN A 93 -2.65 -10.89 -15.81
N ARG A 94 -1.50 -11.53 -16.01
CA ARG A 94 -0.19 -11.08 -15.47
C ARG A 94 0.24 -9.69 -15.92
N GLU A 95 -0.21 -9.29 -17.11
CA GLU A 95 0.13 -7.99 -17.71
C GLU A 95 -0.84 -6.87 -17.27
N ALA A 96 -1.78 -7.17 -16.42
CA ALA A 96 -2.73 -6.18 -15.93
C ALA A 96 -2.04 -4.98 -15.28
N PRO A 97 -2.58 -3.77 -15.44
CA PRO A 97 -2.05 -2.59 -14.76
C PRO A 97 -2.14 -2.68 -13.24
N ILE A 98 -3.12 -3.40 -12.72
CA ILE A 98 -3.24 -3.71 -11.28
C ILE A 98 -2.92 -5.19 -11.09
N LEU A 99 -1.84 -5.52 -10.39
CA LEU A 99 -1.48 -6.90 -10.14
C LEU A 99 -1.50 -7.20 -8.64
N VAL A 100 -2.42 -8.06 -8.23
CA VAL A 100 -2.54 -8.52 -6.85
C VAL A 100 -1.70 -9.78 -6.66
N MET A 101 -0.91 -9.86 -5.59
CA MET A 101 -0.05 -11.01 -5.35
C MET A 101 0.28 -11.19 -3.87
N THR A 102 0.88 -12.32 -3.52
CA THR A 102 1.49 -12.46 -2.19
C THR A 102 2.87 -11.77 -2.16
N THR A 103 3.29 -11.36 -0.96
CA THR A 103 4.59 -10.69 -0.79
C THR A 103 5.76 -11.57 -1.22
N GLU A 104 5.66 -12.89 -1.01
CA GLU A 104 6.66 -13.87 -1.47
C GLU A 104 6.80 -13.89 -2.99
N ILE A 105 5.69 -13.78 -3.71
CA ILE A 105 5.71 -13.74 -5.19
C ILE A 105 6.40 -12.46 -5.67
N PHE A 106 6.10 -11.31 -5.06
CA PHE A 106 6.77 -10.07 -5.42
C PHE A 106 8.27 -10.12 -5.12
N ARG A 107 8.67 -10.66 -3.96
CA ARG A 107 10.08 -10.89 -3.66
C ARG A 107 10.77 -11.75 -4.71
N ASN A 108 10.17 -12.90 -5.09
CA ASN A 108 10.73 -13.78 -6.11
C ASN A 108 10.87 -13.08 -7.46
N MET A 109 9.89 -12.22 -7.80
CA MET A 109 9.95 -11.37 -9.00
C MET A 109 11.14 -10.40 -8.96
N LEU A 110 11.44 -9.80 -7.80
CA LEU A 110 12.59 -8.92 -7.61
C LEU A 110 13.93 -9.65 -7.75
N TYR A 111 13.97 -10.96 -7.46
CA TYR A 111 15.15 -11.80 -7.65
C TYR A 111 15.32 -12.34 -9.09
N GLY A 112 14.40 -12.02 -10.00
CA GLY A 112 14.44 -12.49 -11.38
C GLY A 112 14.06 -13.98 -11.53
N GLU A 113 13.34 -14.55 -10.58
CA GLU A 113 12.88 -15.96 -10.66
C GLU A 113 11.73 -16.17 -11.67
N PHE A 114 11.41 -15.16 -12.48
CA PHE A 114 10.38 -15.19 -13.52
C PHE A 114 11.02 -15.09 -14.92
N ASP A 115 11.81 -16.09 -15.30
CA ASP A 115 12.69 -16.14 -16.46
C ASP A 115 12.01 -16.11 -17.85
N GLU A 116 10.71 -16.04 -17.96
CA GLU A 116 10.04 -16.24 -19.25
C GLU A 116 9.56 -14.96 -19.96
N PHE A 117 9.80 -13.76 -19.39
CA PHE A 117 9.19 -12.53 -19.92
C PHE A 117 10.07 -11.29 -19.80
N ASP A 118 9.77 -10.32 -20.67
CA ASP A 118 10.19 -8.91 -20.57
C ASP A 118 10.08 -8.41 -19.13
N ASP A 119 10.87 -7.42 -18.74
CA ASP A 119 11.00 -6.88 -17.39
C ASP A 119 9.63 -6.83 -16.64
N PRO A 120 9.36 -7.74 -15.67
CA PRO A 120 8.07 -7.79 -14.99
C PRO A 120 7.80 -6.52 -14.16
N LEU A 121 8.83 -5.71 -13.92
CA LEU A 121 8.79 -4.44 -13.19
C LEU A 121 8.74 -3.23 -14.13
N GLU A 122 8.59 -3.46 -15.44
CA GLU A 122 8.45 -2.38 -16.40
C GLU A 122 7.23 -1.53 -16.04
N ASN A 123 7.43 -0.22 -16.08
CA ASN A 123 6.40 0.78 -15.80
C ASN A 123 5.72 0.66 -14.42
N LEU A 124 6.38 0.01 -13.43
CA LEU A 124 5.88 -0.09 -12.06
C LEU A 124 6.06 1.24 -11.33
N GLU A 125 4.95 1.93 -11.06
CA GLU A 125 4.93 3.20 -10.36
C GLU A 125 4.96 3.01 -8.84
N SER A 126 4.13 2.10 -8.32
CA SER A 126 4.03 1.88 -6.88
C SER A 126 3.74 0.43 -6.52
N VAL A 127 4.17 0.05 -5.32
CA VAL A 127 3.83 -1.22 -4.68
C VAL A 127 3.18 -0.96 -3.33
N ILE A 128 2.01 -1.54 -3.12
CA ILE A 128 1.30 -1.52 -1.85
C ILE A 128 1.70 -2.80 -1.08
N LEU A 129 2.27 -2.60 0.10
CA LEU A 129 2.58 -3.67 1.05
C LEU A 129 1.50 -3.67 2.13
N ASP A 130 0.42 -4.40 1.90
CA ASP A 130 -0.71 -4.46 2.84
C ASP A 130 -0.42 -5.42 3.99
N GLU A 131 -0.93 -5.08 5.18
CA GLU A 131 -0.73 -5.82 6.42
C GLU A 131 0.75 -5.99 6.80
N CYS A 132 1.57 -4.95 6.59
CA CYS A 132 3.01 -5.03 6.78
C CYS A 132 3.44 -5.29 8.25
N HIS A 133 2.53 -5.28 9.23
CA HIS A 133 2.81 -5.72 10.60
C HIS A 133 3.23 -7.20 10.70
N TYR A 134 2.96 -8.02 9.68
CA TYR A 134 3.50 -9.38 9.56
C TYR A 134 5.04 -9.43 9.42
N MET A 135 5.71 -8.29 9.20
CA MET A 135 7.17 -8.20 9.29
C MET A 135 7.72 -8.63 10.65
N ASN A 136 6.93 -8.47 11.72
CA ASN A 136 7.32 -8.90 13.07
C ASN A 136 7.20 -10.42 13.28
N ASP A 137 6.70 -11.18 12.31
CA ASP A 137 6.67 -12.64 12.35
C ASP A 137 8.08 -13.19 12.09
N PRO A 138 8.68 -13.95 13.03
CA PRO A 138 10.05 -14.50 12.88
C PRO A 138 10.24 -15.38 11.64
N GLN A 139 9.16 -15.95 11.11
CA GLN A 139 9.21 -16.84 9.94
C GLN A 139 9.04 -16.07 8.60
N ARG A 140 8.49 -14.87 8.63
CA ARG A 140 8.12 -14.10 7.43
C ARG A 140 8.79 -12.74 7.33
N GLY A 141 9.43 -12.27 8.40
CA GLY A 141 10.03 -10.93 8.47
C GLY A 141 11.06 -10.69 7.37
N THR A 142 11.89 -11.67 7.07
CA THR A 142 12.93 -11.59 6.03
C THR A 142 12.37 -11.34 4.64
N VAL A 143 11.19 -11.89 4.31
CA VAL A 143 10.54 -11.67 3.01
C VAL A 143 10.24 -10.19 2.79
N TRP A 144 9.77 -9.49 3.82
CA TRP A 144 9.45 -8.07 3.76
C TRP A 144 10.70 -7.22 3.64
N GLU A 145 11.74 -7.53 4.44
CA GLU A 145 13.01 -6.82 4.39
C GLU A 145 13.65 -6.95 3.00
N GLU A 146 13.75 -8.15 2.46
CA GLU A 146 14.26 -8.41 1.12
C GLU A 146 13.44 -7.68 0.06
N THR A 147 12.11 -7.69 0.17
CA THR A 147 11.22 -6.98 -0.75
C THR A 147 11.53 -5.49 -0.78
N ILE A 148 11.71 -4.85 0.37
CA ILE A 148 11.98 -3.41 0.46
C ILE A 148 13.38 -3.08 -0.06
N ILE A 149 14.40 -3.88 0.30
CA ILE A 149 15.79 -3.68 -0.11
C ILE A 149 15.95 -3.79 -1.63
N HIS A 150 15.28 -4.76 -2.25
CA HIS A 150 15.42 -5.03 -3.68
C HIS A 150 14.40 -4.31 -4.56
N CYS A 151 13.40 -3.65 -3.95
CA CYS A 151 12.45 -2.84 -4.70
C CYS A 151 13.19 -1.69 -5.44
N PRO A 152 12.93 -1.48 -6.75
CA PRO A 152 13.57 -0.39 -7.48
C PRO A 152 13.28 0.97 -6.84
N THR A 153 14.30 1.80 -6.68
CA THR A 153 14.17 3.13 -6.02
C THR A 153 13.25 4.10 -6.76
N ARG A 154 12.96 3.82 -8.04
CA ARG A 154 11.95 4.56 -8.83
C ARG A 154 10.52 4.24 -8.44
N THR A 155 10.28 3.10 -7.78
CA THR A 155 8.96 2.61 -7.39
C THR A 155 8.61 3.10 -6.00
N GLN A 156 7.47 3.74 -5.80
CA GLN A 156 7.03 4.16 -4.47
C GLN A 156 6.54 2.96 -3.65
N ILE A 157 6.97 2.87 -2.40
CA ILE A 157 6.51 1.88 -1.44
C ILE A 157 5.41 2.48 -0.58
N ILE A 158 4.25 1.82 -0.53
CA ILE A 158 3.11 2.22 0.30
C ILE A 158 2.84 1.08 1.28
N ALA A 159 3.42 1.17 2.47
CA ALA A 159 3.30 0.17 3.52
C ALA A 159 2.09 0.48 4.41
N LEU A 160 1.10 -0.40 4.40
CA LEU A 160 -0.13 -0.29 5.20
C LEU A 160 -0.07 -1.29 6.35
N SER A 161 -0.23 -0.82 7.58
CA SER A 161 -0.09 -1.64 8.78
C SER A 161 -1.21 -1.41 9.78
N ALA A 162 -1.53 -2.44 10.55
CA ALA A 162 -2.14 -2.22 11.86
C ALA A 162 -1.16 -1.42 12.75
N THR A 163 -1.64 -0.90 13.87
CA THR A 163 -0.80 -0.12 14.79
C THR A 163 0.40 -0.94 15.25
N ILE A 164 1.61 -0.45 14.97
CA ILE A 164 2.89 -1.03 15.41
C ILE A 164 3.64 -0.03 16.29
N ALA A 165 4.35 -0.55 17.29
CA ALA A 165 5.02 0.30 18.28
C ALA A 165 6.28 1.00 17.73
N ASN A 166 6.87 0.50 16.64
CA ASN A 166 8.16 0.94 16.09
C ASN A 166 8.05 1.49 14.66
N ALA A 167 6.95 2.14 14.31
CA ALA A 167 6.72 2.69 12.98
C ALA A 167 7.80 3.69 12.53
N ASP A 168 8.29 4.52 13.45
CA ASP A 168 9.37 5.47 13.17
C ASP A 168 10.69 4.77 12.82
N GLN A 169 10.99 3.64 13.46
CA GLN A 169 12.17 2.85 13.14
C GLN A 169 12.04 2.23 11.74
N LEU A 170 10.86 1.73 11.41
CA LEU A 170 10.55 1.21 10.08
C LEU A 170 10.71 2.30 9.01
N GLN A 171 10.15 3.47 9.23
CA GLN A 171 10.31 4.61 8.31
C GLN A 171 11.79 4.95 8.09
N ASN A 172 12.53 5.17 9.17
CA ASN A 172 13.94 5.53 9.08
C ASN A 172 14.78 4.47 8.37
N TRP A 173 14.41 3.20 8.52
CA TRP A 173 15.07 2.11 7.83
C TRP A 173 14.73 2.11 6.33
N ILE A 174 13.45 2.23 5.96
CA ILE A 174 13.03 2.31 4.54
C ILE A 174 13.69 3.52 3.88
N GLU A 175 13.71 4.68 4.53
CA GLU A 175 14.34 5.88 3.99
C GLU A 175 15.82 5.69 3.67
N LYS A 176 16.54 4.91 4.50
CA LYS A 176 17.96 4.62 4.28
C LYS A 176 18.22 3.64 3.14
N VAL A 177 17.35 2.64 2.96
CA VAL A 177 17.60 1.55 1.99
C VAL A 177 16.89 1.76 0.66
N HIS A 178 15.83 2.54 0.64
CA HIS A 178 15.00 2.72 -0.56
C HIS A 178 14.91 4.19 -1.01
N GLY A 179 14.56 5.12 -0.11
CA GLY A 179 14.44 6.54 -0.45
C GLY A 179 13.47 7.31 0.44
N PRO A 180 13.16 8.57 0.10
CA PRO A 180 12.33 9.46 0.92
C PRO A 180 11.01 8.82 1.33
N THR A 181 10.77 8.76 2.64
CA THR A 181 9.64 8.03 3.22
C THR A 181 8.97 8.86 4.32
N VAL A 182 7.65 8.95 4.30
CA VAL A 182 6.83 9.64 5.30
C VAL A 182 6.12 8.59 6.15
N CYS A 183 6.22 8.73 7.48
CA CYS A 183 5.47 7.90 8.42
C CYS A 183 4.26 8.64 8.96
N LEU A 184 3.11 8.01 8.89
CA LEU A 184 1.84 8.53 9.39
C LEU A 184 1.28 7.57 10.43
N LEU A 185 1.18 8.08 11.65
CA LEU A 185 0.64 7.35 12.80
C LEU A 185 -0.77 7.87 13.10
N TYR A 186 -1.78 7.08 12.79
CA TYR A 186 -3.14 7.38 13.20
C TYR A 186 -3.51 6.56 14.42
N THR A 187 -3.67 7.25 15.56
CA THR A 187 -4.25 6.69 16.77
C THR A 187 -5.68 7.20 16.87
N SER A 188 -6.66 6.30 16.98
CA SER A 188 -8.06 6.72 17.19
C SER A 188 -8.13 7.69 18.38
N PRO A 189 -8.78 8.85 18.24
CA PRO A 189 -8.89 9.80 19.35
C PRO A 189 -9.49 9.11 20.57
N SER A 190 -8.81 9.26 21.72
CA SER A 190 -9.28 8.70 22.98
C SER A 190 -10.70 9.20 23.29
N PRO A 191 -11.55 8.39 23.95
CA PRO A 191 -12.85 8.88 24.44
C PRO A 191 -12.77 10.19 25.24
N ARG A 192 -11.62 10.46 25.88
CA ARG A 192 -11.35 11.72 26.59
C ARG A 192 -11.18 12.93 25.68
N ASP A 193 -10.65 12.72 24.48
CA ASP A 193 -10.44 13.81 23.50
C ASP A 193 -11.77 14.20 22.83
N ARG A 194 -12.69 13.24 22.64
CA ARG A 194 -14.06 13.51 22.18
C ARG A 194 -14.89 14.33 23.17
N GLN A 195 -14.58 14.28 24.47
CA GLN A 195 -15.27 15.12 25.49
C GLN A 195 -14.79 16.57 25.47
N LYS A 196 -13.51 16.82 25.15
CA LYS A 196 -12.97 18.20 25.07
C LYS A 196 -13.54 18.98 23.88
N SER A 197 -13.83 18.32 22.76
CA SER A 197 -14.40 18.97 21.58
C SER A 197 -15.90 19.28 21.69
N ARG A 198 -16.58 18.80 22.75
CA ARG A 198 -18.01 19.05 23.02
C ARG A 198 -18.30 20.09 24.12
N MET A 199 -17.29 20.70 24.69
CA MET A 199 -17.54 21.82 25.62
C MET A 199 -17.87 23.08 24.80
N PRO A 200 -19.09 23.66 24.96
CA PRO A 200 -19.37 24.96 24.39
C PRO A 200 -18.44 25.99 25.03
N SER A 201 -17.81 26.84 24.23
CA SER A 201 -17.11 28.00 24.76
C SER A 201 -18.13 28.86 25.50
N SER A 202 -18.08 28.82 26.81
CA SER A 202 -18.85 29.75 27.64
C SER A 202 -18.33 31.16 27.38
N ALA A 203 -19.28 31.99 26.98
CA ALA A 203 -19.14 33.44 26.79
C ALA A 203 -18.58 34.15 28.03
#